data_5fa5795766fec4806a20aba2d6b40047
#
_entry.id   5fa5795766fec4806a20aba2d6b40047
#
_cell.length_a   1.000
_cell.length_b   1.000
_cell.length_c   1.000
_cell.angle_alpha   90.00
_cell.angle_beta   90.00
_cell.angle_gamma   90.00
#
_symmetry.space_group_name_H-M   'P 1'
#
loop_
_entity.id
_entity.type
_entity.pdbx_description
1 polymer ?
#
loop_
_entity_poly.entity_id
_entity_poly.type
_entity_poly.pdbx_seq_one_letter_code
_entity_poly.pdbx_strand_id
1 'polypeptide(L)'
;MNISYNWLKQYININITPDELSKALTSIGLEVGGVDEVQTVKGGLEGLVIGEVLTCTNHENSDHLHVTTVNVGTEEALQIVCGAPNVAAGQKVVVATVGTKLYSGEESFTIKRSKIRGVESMGMICAEDEIGIGTSHDGIIVLPADAVVGTLAKDYYGIKSDFLLEVDITPNRVDA
;
A
#
# COMPACT_ATOMS: atom_id res chain seq x y z
N MET A 1 -3.46 5.23 28.29
CA MET A 1 -2.58 6.19 27.59
C MET A 1 -1.95 5.48 26.40
N ASN A 2 -1.98 6.09 25.22
CA ASN A 2 -1.43 5.47 24.01
C ASN A 2 -0.05 6.02 23.71
N ILE A 3 0.91 5.13 23.53
CA ILE A 3 2.30 5.47 23.25
C ILE A 3 2.70 4.88 21.90
N SER A 4 3.20 5.72 21.00
CA SER A 4 3.75 5.30 19.71
C SER A 4 5.14 4.67 19.88
N TYR A 5 5.33 3.49 19.34
CA TYR A 5 6.63 2.80 19.34
C TYR A 5 7.68 3.56 18.51
N ASN A 6 7.30 4.10 17.36
CA ASN A 6 8.19 4.88 16.51
C ASN A 6 8.56 6.22 17.16
N TRP A 7 7.62 6.82 17.90
CA TRP A 7 7.90 8.03 18.69
C TRP A 7 8.90 7.76 19.81
N LEU A 8 8.75 6.66 20.55
CA LEU A 8 9.70 6.27 21.62
C LEU A 8 11.12 6.08 21.06
N LYS A 9 11.26 5.52 19.86
CA LYS A 9 12.56 5.34 19.20
C LYS A 9 13.32 6.64 18.90
N GLN A 10 12.64 7.78 18.94
CA GLN A 10 13.28 9.08 18.76
C GLN A 10 14.02 9.54 20.04
N TYR A 11 13.62 9.03 21.20
CA TYR A 11 14.16 9.43 22.48
C TYR A 11 15.10 8.39 23.09
N ILE A 12 14.85 7.12 22.82
CA ILE A 12 15.64 6.01 23.35
C ILE A 12 15.95 4.99 22.26
N ASN A 13 17.10 4.36 22.37
CA ASN A 13 17.50 3.31 21.45
C ASN A 13 16.81 1.98 21.81
N ILE A 14 15.72 1.66 21.11
CA ILE A 14 14.93 0.44 21.31
C ILE A 14 15.28 -0.56 20.22
N ASN A 15 15.82 -1.71 20.62
CA ASN A 15 16.21 -2.81 19.72
C ASN A 15 15.37 -4.08 19.94
N ILE A 16 14.25 -3.94 20.64
CA ILE A 16 13.30 -5.04 20.91
C ILE A 16 12.01 -4.80 20.13
N THR A 17 11.25 -5.85 19.91
CA THR A 17 9.94 -5.75 19.23
C THR A 17 8.90 -5.03 20.08
N PRO A 18 7.78 -4.54 19.48
CA PRO A 18 6.67 -3.95 20.24
C PRO A 18 6.11 -4.88 21.33
N ASP A 19 6.01 -6.19 21.03
CA ASP A 19 5.55 -7.19 21.99
C ASP A 19 6.52 -7.39 23.16
N GLU A 20 7.80 -7.38 22.89
CA GLU A 20 8.83 -7.46 23.94
C GLU A 20 8.84 -6.19 24.79
N LEU A 21 8.65 -5.03 24.17
CA LEU A 21 8.52 -3.77 24.88
C LEU A 21 7.28 -3.76 25.79
N SER A 22 6.14 -4.25 25.31
CA SER A 22 4.93 -4.42 26.09
C SER A 22 5.16 -5.23 27.36
N LYS A 23 5.84 -6.37 27.23
CA LYS A 23 6.20 -7.24 28.37
C LYS A 23 7.18 -6.53 29.34
N ALA A 24 8.16 -5.82 28.79
CA ALA A 24 9.12 -5.07 29.61
C ALA A 24 8.44 -3.97 30.41
N LEU A 25 7.55 -3.18 29.80
CA LEU A 25 6.78 -2.13 30.48
C LEU A 25 5.88 -2.71 31.59
N THR A 26 5.16 -3.79 31.28
CA THR A 26 4.32 -4.47 32.28
C THR A 26 5.16 -4.99 33.45
N SER A 27 6.35 -5.51 33.21
CA SER A 27 7.23 -6.04 34.25
C SER A 27 7.72 -4.99 35.25
N ILE A 28 7.79 -3.71 34.84
CA ILE A 28 8.17 -2.58 35.68
C ILE A 28 6.97 -1.83 36.29
N GLY A 29 5.75 -2.37 36.12
CA GLY A 29 4.52 -1.84 36.70
C GLY A 29 3.78 -0.82 35.82
N LEU A 30 4.12 -0.73 34.52
CA LEU A 30 3.35 -0.02 33.50
C LEU A 30 2.58 -1.06 32.70
N GLU A 31 1.37 -1.38 33.13
CA GLU A 31 0.56 -2.41 32.49
C GLU A 31 0.20 -2.03 31.06
N VAL A 32 0.50 -2.89 30.08
CA VAL A 32 0.14 -2.71 28.68
C VAL A 32 -1.05 -3.60 28.37
N GLY A 33 -2.22 -2.97 28.16
CA GLY A 33 -3.48 -3.65 27.85
C GLY A 33 -3.57 -4.14 26.40
N GLY A 34 -2.86 -3.49 25.48
CA GLY A 34 -2.85 -3.85 24.07
C GLY A 34 -1.68 -3.27 23.30
N VAL A 35 -1.38 -3.91 22.16
CA VAL A 35 -0.43 -3.40 21.15
C VAL A 35 -1.13 -3.46 19.80
N ASP A 36 -1.46 -2.30 19.25
CA ASP A 36 -2.17 -2.18 17.99
C ASP A 36 -1.25 -1.66 16.88
N GLU A 37 -1.24 -2.32 15.74
CA GLU A 37 -0.57 -1.80 14.56
C GLU A 37 -1.43 -0.73 13.88
N VAL A 38 -0.86 0.46 13.73
CA VAL A 38 -1.50 1.59 13.05
C VAL A 38 -0.82 1.82 11.72
N GLN A 39 -1.60 1.71 10.65
CA GLN A 39 -1.16 1.95 9.28
C GLN A 39 -1.75 3.28 8.79
N THR A 40 -0.91 4.17 8.25
CA THR A 40 -1.33 5.44 7.65
C THR A 40 -2.26 5.20 6.45
N VAL A 41 -1.98 4.12 5.71
CA VAL A 41 -2.81 3.64 4.60
C VAL A 41 -3.18 2.20 4.88
N LYS A 42 -4.45 1.87 4.81
CA LYS A 42 -4.94 0.51 5.08
C LYS A 42 -4.28 -0.50 4.14
N GLY A 43 -3.68 -1.55 4.70
CA GLY A 43 -2.91 -2.54 3.96
C GLY A 43 -1.46 -2.13 3.66
N GLY A 44 -1.04 -0.91 4.01
CA GLY A 44 0.35 -0.44 3.91
C GLY A 44 0.92 -0.43 2.49
N LEU A 45 0.08 -0.40 1.45
CA LEU A 45 0.45 -0.52 0.04
C LEU A 45 1.23 -1.81 -0.30
N GLU A 46 0.98 -2.89 0.43
CA GLU A 46 1.62 -4.19 0.17
C GLU A 46 1.21 -4.75 -1.19
N GLY A 47 2.20 -5.25 -1.95
CA GLY A 47 2.02 -5.83 -3.28
C GLY A 47 1.85 -4.82 -4.42
N LEU A 48 1.87 -3.52 -4.13
CA LEU A 48 1.87 -2.45 -5.11
C LEU A 48 3.30 -2.11 -5.53
N VAL A 49 3.52 -2.00 -6.84
CA VAL A 49 4.83 -1.69 -7.41
C VAL A 49 4.72 -0.55 -8.43
N ILE A 50 5.82 0.16 -8.65
CA ILE A 50 5.91 1.15 -9.71
C ILE A 50 6.21 0.44 -11.03
N GLY A 51 5.37 0.68 -12.03
CA GLY A 51 5.53 0.16 -13.37
C GLY A 51 5.63 1.25 -14.42
N GLU A 52 6.07 0.87 -15.61
CA GLU A 52 6.07 1.71 -16.80
C GLU A 52 5.18 1.11 -17.89
N VAL A 53 4.26 1.89 -18.40
CA VAL A 53 3.41 1.50 -19.54
C VAL A 53 4.25 1.52 -20.81
N LEU A 54 4.55 0.34 -21.32
CA LEU A 54 5.36 0.20 -22.56
C LEU A 54 4.50 0.44 -23.80
N THR A 55 3.31 -0.16 -23.84
CA THR A 55 2.35 -0.02 -24.92
C THR A 55 0.95 0.23 -24.40
N CYS A 56 0.17 1.00 -25.13
CA CYS A 56 -1.22 1.26 -24.84
C CYS A 56 -2.00 1.28 -26.15
N THR A 57 -2.93 0.35 -26.31
CA THR A 57 -3.77 0.22 -27.51
C THR A 57 -5.24 0.14 -27.11
N ASN A 58 -6.13 0.55 -28.01
CA ASN A 58 -7.56 0.41 -27.75
C ASN A 58 -7.97 -1.06 -27.71
N HIS A 59 -8.90 -1.39 -26.82
CA HIS A 59 -9.47 -2.72 -26.75
C HIS A 59 -10.45 -2.94 -27.91
N GLU A 60 -10.31 -4.05 -28.61
CA GLU A 60 -11.12 -4.35 -29.82
C GLU A 60 -12.63 -4.38 -29.57
N ASN A 61 -13.03 -4.77 -28.37
CA ASN A 61 -14.44 -4.94 -27.98
C ASN A 61 -14.94 -3.87 -26.98
N SER A 62 -14.28 -2.70 -26.94
CA SER A 62 -14.68 -1.63 -26.02
C SER A 62 -14.20 -0.27 -26.50
N ASP A 63 -15.05 0.74 -26.35
CA ASP A 63 -14.75 2.13 -26.72
C ASP A 63 -13.93 2.88 -25.65
N HIS A 64 -13.86 2.35 -24.42
CA HIS A 64 -13.24 3.02 -23.28
C HIS A 64 -12.16 2.19 -22.59
N LEU A 65 -11.97 0.93 -23.00
CA LEU A 65 -10.91 0.09 -22.45
C LEU A 65 -9.64 0.16 -23.31
N HIS A 66 -8.50 0.10 -22.65
CA HIS A 66 -7.18 0.01 -23.26
C HIS A 66 -6.48 -1.27 -22.83
N VAL A 67 -5.78 -1.89 -23.77
CA VAL A 67 -4.88 -3.00 -23.51
C VAL A 67 -3.47 -2.45 -23.37
N THR A 68 -2.87 -2.62 -22.21
CA THR A 68 -1.53 -2.11 -21.91
C THR A 68 -0.55 -3.25 -21.67
N THR A 69 0.71 -3.00 -21.97
CA THR A 69 1.83 -3.83 -21.53
C THR A 69 2.65 -3.01 -20.55
N VAL A 70 2.83 -3.50 -19.34
CA VAL A 70 3.44 -2.77 -18.24
C VAL A 70 4.67 -3.51 -17.72
N ASN A 71 5.80 -2.82 -17.71
CA ASN A 71 7.03 -3.31 -17.07
C ASN A 71 6.95 -3.00 -15.57
N VAL A 72 7.00 -4.03 -14.74
CA VAL A 72 6.98 -3.90 -13.27
C VAL A 72 8.32 -4.26 -12.62
N GLY A 73 9.40 -4.27 -13.40
CA GLY A 73 10.74 -4.64 -12.93
C GLY A 73 11.02 -6.14 -12.92
N THR A 74 10.12 -6.94 -13.50
CA THR A 74 10.29 -8.38 -13.72
C THR A 74 10.80 -8.66 -15.15
N GLU A 75 11.24 -9.90 -15.41
CA GLU A 75 11.73 -10.30 -16.73
C GLU A 75 10.67 -10.17 -17.83
N GLU A 76 9.40 -10.39 -17.47
CA GLU A 76 8.28 -10.29 -18.40
C GLU A 76 7.38 -9.10 -18.03
N ALA A 77 6.97 -8.35 -19.05
CA ALA A 77 5.97 -7.30 -18.89
C ALA A 77 4.57 -7.90 -18.72
N LEU A 78 3.76 -7.26 -17.91
CA LEU A 78 2.39 -7.69 -17.64
C LEU A 78 1.41 -7.06 -18.63
N GLN A 79 0.51 -7.88 -19.20
CA GLN A 79 -0.64 -7.37 -19.93
C GLN A 79 -1.74 -6.98 -18.94
N ILE A 80 -2.17 -5.74 -18.99
CA ILE A 80 -3.21 -5.19 -18.11
C ILE A 80 -4.24 -4.43 -18.93
N VAL A 81 -5.50 -4.75 -18.74
CA VAL A 81 -6.63 -3.99 -19.31
C VAL A 81 -6.99 -2.86 -18.36
N CYS A 82 -6.99 -1.64 -18.87
CA CYS A 82 -7.25 -0.43 -18.10
C CYS A 82 -8.40 0.38 -18.70
N GLY A 83 -9.35 0.79 -17.88
CA GLY A 83 -10.50 1.60 -18.28
C GLY A 83 -10.32 3.11 -18.05
N ALA A 84 -9.17 3.54 -17.55
CA ALA A 84 -8.93 4.94 -17.26
C ALA A 84 -8.71 5.77 -18.55
N PRO A 85 -9.28 6.98 -18.63
CA PRO A 85 -9.16 7.82 -19.83
C PRO A 85 -7.77 8.43 -20.01
N ASN A 86 -6.96 8.49 -18.96
CA ASN A 86 -5.65 9.13 -18.95
C ASN A 86 -4.47 8.14 -19.13
N VAL A 87 -4.73 6.85 -19.35
CA VAL A 87 -3.66 5.87 -19.58
C VAL A 87 -3.02 6.06 -20.94
N ALA A 88 -1.69 6.07 -20.99
CA ALA A 88 -0.91 6.20 -22.21
C ALA A 88 0.45 5.49 -22.09
N ALA A 89 1.04 5.14 -23.22
CA ALA A 89 2.40 4.59 -23.27
C ALA A 89 3.43 5.60 -22.73
N GLY A 90 4.46 5.11 -22.06
CA GLY A 90 5.54 5.92 -21.50
C GLY A 90 5.30 6.46 -20.10
N GLN A 91 4.11 6.26 -19.55
CA GLN A 91 3.78 6.71 -18.19
C GLN A 91 4.36 5.79 -17.11
N LYS A 92 4.78 6.39 -15.99
CA LYS A 92 5.05 5.69 -14.74
C LYS A 92 3.76 5.61 -13.94
N VAL A 93 3.40 4.41 -13.49
CA VAL A 93 2.10 4.13 -12.85
C VAL A 93 2.28 3.24 -11.63
N VAL A 94 1.24 3.17 -10.80
CA VAL A 94 1.19 2.25 -9.67
C VAL A 94 0.38 1.03 -10.08
N VAL A 95 0.98 -0.15 -9.94
CA VAL A 95 0.43 -1.43 -10.39
C VAL A 95 0.18 -2.34 -9.20
N ALA A 96 -1.04 -2.87 -9.11
CA ALA A 96 -1.39 -3.98 -8.25
C ALA A 96 -1.20 -5.29 -9.04
N THR A 97 -0.22 -6.07 -8.63
CA THR A 97 0.05 -7.39 -9.23
C THR A 97 -0.95 -8.43 -8.74
N VAL A 98 -1.03 -9.57 -9.43
CA VAL A 98 -1.87 -10.69 -9.01
C VAL A 98 -1.48 -11.15 -7.61
N GLY A 99 -2.48 -11.29 -6.73
CA GLY A 99 -2.29 -11.62 -5.31
C GLY A 99 -2.29 -10.40 -4.38
N THR A 100 -2.21 -9.19 -4.91
CA THR A 100 -2.30 -7.95 -4.13
C THR A 100 -3.69 -7.77 -3.58
N LYS A 101 -3.78 -7.41 -2.30
CA LYS A 101 -5.04 -7.09 -1.63
C LYS A 101 -5.23 -5.57 -1.59
N LEU A 102 -6.32 -5.11 -2.16
CA LEU A 102 -6.74 -3.70 -2.13
C LEU A 102 -7.91 -3.53 -1.15
N TYR A 103 -8.03 -2.33 -0.61
CA TYR A 103 -9.03 -1.98 0.38
C TYR A 103 -9.90 -0.82 -0.13
N SER A 104 -11.21 -0.99 -0.05
CA SER A 104 -12.20 0.05 -0.35
C SER A 104 -13.10 0.22 0.89
N GLY A 105 -12.78 1.22 1.72
CA GLY A 105 -13.45 1.39 3.00
C GLY A 105 -13.20 0.20 3.94
N GLU A 106 -14.26 -0.49 4.35
CA GLU A 106 -14.17 -1.70 5.18
C GLU A 106 -14.04 -2.99 4.37
N GLU A 107 -14.31 -2.94 3.08
CA GLU A 107 -14.21 -4.08 2.18
C GLU A 107 -12.80 -4.23 1.64
N SER A 108 -12.47 -5.46 1.26
CA SER A 108 -11.20 -5.76 0.61
C SER A 108 -11.42 -6.75 -0.52
N PHE A 109 -10.62 -6.61 -1.57
CA PHE A 109 -10.61 -7.55 -2.68
C PHE A 109 -9.17 -7.86 -3.11
N THR A 110 -8.97 -9.06 -3.60
CA THR A 110 -7.65 -9.52 -4.07
C THR A 110 -7.60 -9.47 -5.58
N ILE A 111 -6.55 -8.88 -6.12
CA ILE A 111 -6.30 -8.84 -7.57
C ILE A 111 -6.01 -10.25 -8.06
N LYS A 112 -6.77 -10.68 -9.06
CA LYS A 112 -6.65 -11.98 -9.69
C LYS A 112 -6.43 -11.83 -11.19
N ARG A 113 -5.80 -12.82 -11.78
CA ARG A 113 -5.81 -12.97 -13.23
C ARG A 113 -7.25 -13.07 -13.73
N SER A 114 -7.62 -12.20 -14.64
CA SER A 114 -8.98 -12.12 -15.15
C SER A 114 -8.99 -11.92 -16.66
N LYS A 115 -10.12 -12.22 -17.30
CA LYS A 115 -10.38 -11.87 -18.70
C LYS A 115 -11.42 -10.76 -18.73
N ILE A 116 -11.05 -9.64 -19.32
CA ILE A 116 -11.93 -8.49 -19.51
C ILE A 116 -12.28 -8.41 -20.99
N ARG A 117 -13.54 -8.71 -21.31
CA ARG A 117 -14.04 -8.79 -22.70
C ARG A 117 -13.17 -9.63 -23.62
N GLY A 118 -12.68 -10.77 -23.13
CA GLY A 118 -11.85 -11.71 -23.87
C GLY A 118 -10.35 -11.49 -23.84
N VAL A 119 -9.89 -10.34 -23.34
CA VAL A 119 -8.47 -10.02 -23.17
C VAL A 119 -8.02 -10.27 -21.74
N GLU A 120 -6.91 -10.97 -21.60
CA GLU A 120 -6.36 -11.31 -20.29
C GLU A 120 -5.73 -10.10 -19.61
N SER A 121 -6.01 -9.93 -18.31
CA SER A 121 -5.43 -8.91 -17.47
C SER A 121 -4.71 -9.55 -16.27
N MET A 122 -3.42 -9.25 -16.13
CA MET A 122 -2.51 -9.82 -15.12
C MET A 122 -2.22 -8.86 -13.98
N GLY A 123 -3.16 -7.98 -13.68
CA GLY A 123 -3.04 -6.99 -12.63
C GLY A 123 -3.99 -5.82 -12.85
N MET A 124 -3.78 -4.75 -12.08
CA MET A 124 -4.56 -3.52 -12.18
C MET A 124 -3.65 -2.30 -12.07
N ILE A 125 -3.85 -1.31 -12.94
CA ILE A 125 -3.26 0.03 -12.79
C ILE A 125 -4.21 0.83 -11.90
N CYS A 126 -3.68 1.40 -10.81
CA CYS A 126 -4.50 1.93 -9.72
C CYS A 126 -4.72 3.43 -9.80
N ALA A 127 -5.89 3.89 -9.33
CA ALA A 127 -6.20 5.27 -8.99
C ALA A 127 -5.85 5.58 -7.52
N GLU A 128 -5.86 6.85 -7.12
CA GLU A 128 -5.51 7.28 -5.77
C GLU A 128 -6.46 6.73 -4.70
N ASP A 129 -7.76 6.74 -4.97
CA ASP A 129 -8.78 6.25 -4.05
C ASP A 129 -8.77 4.72 -3.88
N GLU A 130 -8.34 4.01 -4.92
CA GLU A 130 -8.25 2.53 -4.90
C GLU A 130 -7.14 2.02 -3.98
N ILE A 131 -6.12 2.82 -3.74
CA ILE A 131 -5.00 2.47 -2.85
C ILE A 131 -4.97 3.31 -1.57
N GLY A 132 -5.91 4.23 -1.39
CA GLY A 132 -6.10 4.99 -0.15
C GLY A 132 -5.10 6.11 0.10
N ILE A 133 -4.42 6.62 -0.93
CA ILE A 133 -3.50 7.77 -0.82
C ILE A 133 -4.14 9.10 -1.21
N GLY A 134 -5.33 9.07 -1.74
CA GLY A 134 -6.10 10.25 -2.15
C GLY A 134 -7.56 9.91 -2.35
N THR A 135 -8.31 10.85 -2.93
CA THR A 135 -9.76 10.73 -3.15
C THR A 135 -10.16 10.78 -4.62
N SER A 136 -9.19 11.01 -5.51
CA SER A 136 -9.45 11.11 -6.95
C SER A 136 -9.69 9.73 -7.57
N HIS A 137 -10.76 9.63 -8.36
CA HIS A 137 -11.10 8.48 -9.21
C HIS A 137 -11.21 8.88 -10.69
N ASP A 138 -10.73 10.06 -11.04
CA ASP A 138 -10.84 10.61 -12.40
C ASP A 138 -9.91 9.91 -13.41
N GLY A 139 -8.98 9.11 -12.91
CA GLY A 139 -8.04 8.34 -13.72
C GLY A 139 -6.99 7.66 -12.85
N ILE A 140 -6.06 6.98 -13.51
CA ILE A 140 -4.93 6.33 -12.83
C ILE A 140 -3.92 7.34 -12.28
N ILE A 141 -3.13 6.89 -11.31
CA ILE A 141 -1.98 7.66 -10.83
C ILE A 141 -0.90 7.67 -11.90
N VAL A 142 -0.50 8.86 -12.32
CA VAL A 142 0.65 9.09 -13.21
C VAL A 142 1.78 9.69 -12.39
N LEU A 143 2.87 8.94 -12.27
CA LEU A 143 4.05 9.37 -11.52
C LEU A 143 5.01 10.18 -12.39
N PRO A 144 5.91 10.99 -11.78
CA PRO A 144 7.00 11.65 -12.50
C PRO A 144 7.88 10.64 -13.25
N ALA A 145 8.49 11.08 -14.35
CA ALA A 145 9.32 10.23 -15.21
C ALA A 145 10.57 9.66 -14.51
N ASP A 146 10.99 10.26 -13.40
CA ASP A 146 12.12 9.82 -12.57
C ASP A 146 11.76 8.68 -11.60
N ALA A 147 10.48 8.31 -11.50
CA ALA A 147 10.07 7.16 -10.69
C ALA A 147 10.72 5.88 -11.21
N VAL A 148 11.31 5.10 -10.31
CA VAL A 148 12.06 3.88 -10.65
C VAL A 148 11.13 2.68 -10.73
N VAL A 149 11.10 2.03 -11.89
CA VAL A 149 10.33 0.79 -12.12
C VAL A 149 10.79 -0.32 -11.18
N GLY A 150 9.84 -1.07 -10.63
CA GLY A 150 10.09 -2.16 -9.69
C GLY A 150 10.23 -1.72 -8.24
N THR A 151 10.24 -0.42 -7.96
CA THR A 151 10.19 0.10 -6.58
C THR A 151 8.84 -0.24 -5.95
N LEU A 152 8.84 -0.68 -4.70
CA LEU A 152 7.59 -0.89 -3.96
C LEU A 152 6.91 0.46 -3.72
N ALA A 153 5.59 0.52 -3.93
CA ALA A 153 4.84 1.75 -3.75
C ALA A 153 4.93 2.29 -2.32
N LYS A 154 4.96 1.41 -1.32
CA LYS A 154 5.16 1.78 0.08
C LYS A 154 6.47 2.54 0.33
N ASP A 155 7.54 2.15 -0.35
CA ASP A 155 8.84 2.81 -0.24
C ASP A 155 8.84 4.15 -0.99
N TYR A 156 8.22 4.20 -2.16
CA TYR A 156 8.08 5.43 -2.95
C TYR A 156 7.30 6.52 -2.20
N TYR A 157 6.19 6.16 -1.58
CA TYR A 157 5.35 7.09 -0.79
C TYR A 157 5.80 7.26 0.66
N GLY A 158 6.81 6.50 1.11
CA GLY A 158 7.29 6.56 2.49
C GLY A 158 6.26 6.09 3.52
N ILE A 159 5.39 5.15 3.15
CA ILE A 159 4.37 4.60 4.04
C ILE A 159 5.04 3.76 5.12
N LYS A 160 4.75 4.09 6.36
CA LYS A 160 5.29 3.40 7.54
C LYS A 160 4.14 2.95 8.42
N SER A 161 4.25 1.75 8.96
CA SER A 161 3.42 1.33 10.07
C SER A 161 4.04 1.79 11.40
N ASP A 162 3.19 1.97 12.38
CA ASP A 162 3.56 2.23 13.77
C ASP A 162 2.83 1.26 14.68
N PHE A 163 3.28 1.12 15.90
CA PHE A 163 2.59 0.35 16.92
C PHE A 163 2.21 1.27 18.06
N LEU A 164 0.95 1.24 18.46
CA LEU A 164 0.44 1.92 19.64
C LEU A 164 0.38 0.93 20.80
N LEU A 165 1.08 1.26 21.87
CA LEU A 165 0.98 0.55 23.14
C LEU A 165 -0.05 1.26 24.00
N GLU A 166 -1.11 0.58 24.37
CA GLU A 166 -2.10 1.08 25.33
C GLU A 166 -1.60 0.81 26.74
N VAL A 167 -1.12 1.87 27.40
CA VAL A 167 -0.58 1.78 28.76
C VAL A 167 -1.65 2.21 29.77
N ASP A 168 -2.00 1.31 30.66
CA ASP A 168 -2.90 1.58 31.76
C ASP A 168 -2.11 2.15 32.95
N ILE A 169 -2.46 3.40 33.32
CA ILE A 169 -1.87 4.05 34.48
C ILE A 169 -2.65 3.62 35.68
N THR A 170 -2.09 2.70 36.44
CA THR A 170 -2.66 2.20 37.68
C THR A 170 -2.43 3.17 38.82
N PRO A 171 -3.24 3.13 39.93
CA PRO A 171 -3.12 4.07 41.05
C PRO A 171 -1.76 4.08 41.73
N ASN A 172 -0.98 3.03 41.61
CA ASN A 172 0.37 2.93 42.18
C ASN A 172 1.47 3.52 41.26
N ARG A 173 1.12 3.96 40.05
CA ARG A 173 2.04 4.52 39.05
C ARG A 173 1.51 5.81 38.41
N VAL A 174 0.86 6.65 39.22
CA VAL A 174 0.36 7.98 38.78
C VAL A 174 1.48 8.97 38.39
N ASP A 175 2.71 8.61 38.67
CA ASP A 175 3.93 9.33 38.31
C ASP A 175 4.37 9.12 36.83
N ALA A 176 3.79 8.14 36.19
CA ALA A 176 4.17 7.73 34.81
C ALA A 176 3.64 8.65 33.71
#